data_612960f24494514ede3767ecfe15eb02
#
_entry.id   612960f24494514ede3767ecfe15eb02
#
_cell.length_a   1.000
_cell.length_b   1.000
_cell.length_c   1.000
_cell.angle_alpha   90.00
_cell.angle_beta   90.00
_cell.angle_gamma   90.00
#
_symmetry.space_group_name_H-M   'P 1'
#
loop_
_entity.id
_entity.type
_entity.pdbx_description
1 polymer ?
#
loop_
_entity_poly.entity_id
_entity_poly.type
_entity_poly.pdbx_seq_one_letter_code
_entity_poly.pdbx_strand_id
1 'polypeptide(L)'
;MQATLDDFKSTLDHALVQLRKITDSDSQKVVSPEKWSKKQVLGHLIDSAANNHQRFIRAQLGPELVFPGYEQEAWVAVQHYQDESWDALVALWQHYNRHLLHVMARVPGDQLSRRCVIGDNDPVTLEFLMKDYVVHLKHHLEQILG
;
A
#
# COMPACT_ATOMS: atom_id res chain seq x y z
N MET A 1 3.05 -18.20 0.29
CA MET A 1 2.12 -17.08 0.65
C MET A 1 1.86 -16.97 2.14
N GLN A 2 1.80 -18.07 2.88
CA GLN A 2 1.48 -17.96 4.33
C GLN A 2 2.48 -17.09 5.10
N ALA A 3 3.79 -17.24 4.84
CA ALA A 3 4.81 -16.41 5.49
C ALA A 3 4.62 -14.91 5.17
N THR A 4 4.24 -14.58 3.93
CA THR A 4 3.95 -13.21 3.52
C THR A 4 2.72 -12.65 4.23
N LEU A 5 1.66 -13.45 4.38
CA LEU A 5 0.45 -13.05 5.10
C LEU A 5 0.73 -12.82 6.59
N ASP A 6 1.51 -13.68 7.20
CA ASP A 6 1.91 -13.55 8.60
C ASP A 6 2.76 -12.31 8.84
N ASP A 7 3.72 -12.04 7.94
CA ASP A 7 4.54 -10.84 7.96
C ASP A 7 3.69 -9.57 7.76
N PHE A 8 2.77 -9.60 6.80
CA PHE A 8 1.86 -8.49 6.55
C PHE A 8 1.00 -8.18 7.79
N LYS A 9 0.39 -9.20 8.37
CA LYS A 9 -0.43 -9.04 9.58
C LYS A 9 0.39 -8.45 10.73
N SER A 10 1.55 -9.02 10.99
CA SER A 10 2.45 -8.55 12.05
C SER A 10 2.89 -7.10 11.81
N THR A 11 3.20 -6.75 10.57
CA THR A 11 3.57 -5.38 10.18
C THR A 11 2.44 -4.40 10.46
N LEU A 12 1.20 -4.75 10.10
CA LEU A 12 0.03 -3.90 10.37
C LEU A 12 -0.18 -3.68 11.87
N ASP A 13 -0.10 -4.76 12.65
CA ASP A 13 -0.32 -4.70 14.10
C ASP A 13 0.72 -3.80 14.80
N HIS A 14 2.00 -3.95 14.46
CA HIS A 14 3.08 -3.15 15.04
C HIS A 14 3.02 -1.69 14.57
N ALA A 15 2.86 -1.47 13.29
CA ALA A 15 2.86 -0.13 12.73
C ALA A 15 1.69 0.70 13.27
N LEU A 16 0.51 0.12 13.41
CA LEU A 16 -0.67 0.83 13.91
C LEU A 16 -0.41 1.46 15.29
N VAL A 17 0.20 0.71 16.20
CA VAL A 17 0.54 1.21 17.55
C VAL A 17 1.48 2.42 17.45
N GLN A 18 2.48 2.35 16.60
CA GLN A 18 3.46 3.43 16.42
C GLN A 18 2.87 4.64 15.70
N LEU A 19 2.08 4.43 14.65
CA LEU A 19 1.43 5.51 13.90
C LEU A 19 0.50 6.33 14.79
N ARG A 20 -0.21 5.68 15.71
CA ARG A 20 -1.12 6.36 16.66
C ARG A 20 -0.41 7.23 17.67
N LYS A 21 0.89 7.04 17.89
CA LYS A 21 1.69 7.88 18.79
C LYS A 21 2.13 9.18 18.13
N ILE A 22 2.06 9.29 16.81
CA ILE A 22 2.46 10.48 16.06
C ILE A 22 1.33 11.51 16.19
N THR A 23 1.68 12.75 16.54
CA THR A 23 0.71 13.85 16.60
C THR A 23 0.40 14.37 15.20
N ASP A 24 -0.76 15.00 15.03
CA ASP A 24 -1.11 15.65 13.77
C ASP A 24 -0.06 16.67 13.34
N SER A 25 0.40 17.49 14.29
CA SER A 25 1.44 18.48 14.05
C SER A 25 2.75 17.85 13.54
N ASP A 26 3.21 16.78 14.17
CA ASP A 26 4.44 16.10 13.74
C ASP A 26 4.27 15.42 12.37
N SER A 27 3.09 14.88 12.10
CA SER A 27 2.80 14.23 10.82
C SER A 27 2.81 15.18 9.62
N GLN A 28 2.61 16.46 9.88
CA GLN A 28 2.52 17.51 8.87
C GLN A 28 3.88 18.15 8.52
N LYS A 29 4.89 17.94 9.37
CA LYS A 29 6.20 18.57 9.20
C LYS A 29 6.88 18.14 7.90
N VAL A 30 7.40 19.12 7.17
CA VAL A 30 8.18 18.93 5.94
C VAL A 30 9.64 19.18 6.29
N VAL A 31 10.48 18.15 6.19
CA VAL A 31 11.90 18.23 6.54
C VAL A 31 12.69 19.00 5.47
N SER A 32 12.31 18.83 4.20
CA SER A 32 12.88 19.57 3.08
C SER A 32 11.83 19.66 1.96
N PRO A 33 11.94 20.67 1.05
CA PRO A 33 10.97 20.86 -0.03
C PRO A 33 10.79 19.65 -0.97
N GLU A 34 11.81 18.79 -1.03
CA GLU A 34 11.85 17.63 -1.93
C GLU A 34 11.36 16.36 -1.27
N LYS A 35 11.10 16.38 0.03
CA LYS A 35 10.65 15.20 0.78
C LYS A 35 9.22 15.34 1.24
N TRP A 36 8.51 14.23 1.18
CA TRP A 36 7.16 14.14 1.72
C TRP A 36 7.13 14.23 3.25
N SER A 37 6.08 14.84 3.78
CA SER A 37 5.70 14.72 5.19
C SER A 37 5.23 13.29 5.49
N LYS A 38 5.09 12.96 6.76
CA LYS A 38 4.53 11.65 7.18
C LYS A 38 3.10 11.47 6.65
N LYS A 39 2.28 12.52 6.63
CA LYS A 39 0.95 12.50 6.01
C LYS A 39 1.02 12.11 4.54
N GLN A 40 1.93 12.68 3.80
CA GLN A 40 2.09 12.41 2.37
C GLN A 40 2.62 10.99 2.12
N VAL A 41 3.56 10.50 2.93
CA VAL A 41 4.04 9.12 2.82
C VAL A 41 2.90 8.14 3.13
N LEU A 42 2.13 8.37 4.18
CA LEU A 42 0.99 7.51 4.50
C LEU A 42 -0.08 7.59 3.41
N GLY A 43 -0.32 8.77 2.85
CA GLY A 43 -1.21 8.95 1.69
C GLY A 43 -0.74 8.15 0.48
N HIS A 44 0.57 8.16 0.19
CA HIS A 44 1.14 7.32 -0.85
C HIS A 44 0.89 5.83 -0.59
N LEU A 45 0.97 5.38 0.66
CA LEU A 45 0.64 3.99 1.02
C LEU A 45 -0.86 3.68 0.83
N ILE A 46 -1.73 4.64 1.09
CA ILE A 46 -3.17 4.51 0.80
C ILE A 46 -3.39 4.39 -0.71
N ASP A 47 -2.72 5.21 -1.51
CA ASP A 47 -2.78 5.14 -2.98
C ASP A 47 -2.28 3.80 -3.50
N SER A 48 -1.20 3.28 -2.92
CA SER A 48 -0.67 1.96 -3.23
C SER A 48 -1.70 0.86 -2.92
N ALA A 49 -2.37 0.95 -1.78
CA ALA A 49 -3.44 0.03 -1.42
C ALA A 49 -4.58 0.06 -2.45
N ALA A 50 -5.01 1.25 -2.86
CA ALA A 50 -6.09 1.42 -3.83
C ALA A 50 -5.74 0.81 -5.20
N ASN A 51 -4.54 1.08 -5.70
CA ASN A 51 -4.09 0.55 -6.99
C ASN A 51 -3.88 -0.97 -6.93
N ASN A 52 -3.27 -1.48 -5.89
CA ASN A 52 -3.03 -2.91 -5.75
C ASN A 52 -4.32 -3.69 -5.45
N HIS A 53 -5.28 -3.09 -4.75
CA HIS A 53 -6.61 -3.66 -4.59
C HIS A 53 -7.24 -3.99 -5.95
N GLN A 54 -7.22 -3.02 -6.87
CA GLN A 54 -7.71 -3.22 -8.23
C GLN A 54 -6.96 -4.37 -8.93
N ARG A 55 -5.64 -4.39 -8.82
CA ARG A 55 -4.81 -5.43 -9.46
C ARG A 55 -5.12 -6.81 -8.91
N PHE A 56 -5.20 -6.97 -7.60
CA PHE A 56 -5.43 -8.26 -6.95
C PHE A 56 -6.82 -8.83 -7.28
N ILE A 57 -7.83 -7.98 -7.37
CA ILE A 57 -9.18 -8.41 -7.73
C ILE A 57 -9.26 -8.73 -9.22
N ARG A 58 -8.80 -7.81 -10.08
CA ARG A 58 -8.92 -7.96 -11.54
C ARG A 58 -8.10 -9.13 -12.07
N ALA A 59 -6.94 -9.41 -11.49
CA ALA A 59 -6.13 -10.57 -11.88
C ALA A 59 -6.88 -11.90 -11.69
N GLN A 60 -7.76 -11.98 -10.71
CA GLN A 60 -8.53 -13.19 -10.44
C GLN A 60 -9.75 -13.35 -11.35
N LEU A 61 -10.18 -12.29 -12.03
CA LEU A 61 -11.41 -12.27 -12.83
C LEU A 61 -11.19 -12.52 -14.31
N GLY A 62 -9.95 -12.68 -14.77
CA GLY A 62 -9.63 -12.89 -16.17
C GLY A 62 -8.44 -13.81 -16.36
N PRO A 63 -8.09 -14.13 -17.62
CA PRO A 63 -6.96 -15.04 -17.94
C PRO A 63 -5.60 -14.41 -17.63
N GLU A 64 -5.49 -13.10 -17.71
CA GLU A 64 -4.32 -12.31 -17.32
C GLU A 64 -4.77 -10.91 -16.89
N LEU A 65 -3.89 -10.21 -16.19
CA LEU A 65 -4.10 -8.81 -15.86
C LEU A 65 -3.23 -7.94 -16.77
N VAL A 66 -3.85 -6.94 -17.40
CA VAL A 66 -3.16 -5.81 -18.03
C VAL A 66 -3.70 -4.56 -17.36
N PHE A 67 -2.86 -3.83 -16.64
CA PHE A 67 -3.29 -2.71 -15.80
C PHE A 67 -2.27 -1.58 -15.88
N PRO A 68 -2.69 -0.31 -15.96
CA PRO A 68 -1.77 0.82 -16.03
C PRO A 68 -0.98 1.00 -14.73
N GLY A 69 0.22 1.56 -14.85
CA GLY A 69 0.90 2.18 -13.72
C GLY A 69 0.19 3.47 -13.31
N TYR A 70 0.70 4.13 -12.29
CA TYR A 70 0.18 5.44 -11.87
C TYR A 70 1.31 6.37 -11.45
N GLU A 71 1.08 7.67 -11.67
CA GLU A 71 2.03 8.73 -11.32
C GLU A 71 1.92 9.06 -9.83
N GLN A 72 2.79 8.45 -9.03
CA GLN A 72 2.73 8.48 -7.56
C GLN A 72 2.73 9.89 -6.99
N GLU A 73 3.60 10.75 -7.49
CA GLU A 73 3.71 12.12 -6.99
C GLU A 73 2.49 12.96 -7.34
N ALA A 74 1.95 12.80 -8.55
CA ALA A 74 0.73 13.46 -8.97
C ALA A 74 -0.47 13.03 -8.15
N TRP A 75 -0.57 11.74 -7.82
CA TRP A 75 -1.63 11.21 -6.97
C TRP A 75 -1.61 11.85 -5.58
N VAL A 76 -0.44 11.90 -4.96
CA VAL A 76 -0.29 12.54 -3.64
C VAL A 76 -0.63 14.03 -3.71
N ALA A 77 -0.15 14.72 -4.75
CA ALA A 77 -0.35 16.17 -4.88
C ALA A 77 -1.82 16.56 -5.03
N VAL A 78 -2.60 15.84 -5.86
CA VAL A 78 -4.00 16.22 -6.13
C VAL A 78 -4.94 15.89 -4.97
N GLN A 79 -4.54 15.04 -4.03
CA GLN A 79 -5.39 14.64 -2.91
C GLN A 79 -5.22 15.52 -1.66
N HIS A 80 -4.23 16.39 -1.62
CA HIS A 80 -4.03 17.32 -0.52
C HIS A 80 -3.99 16.64 0.86
N TYR A 81 -3.20 15.58 0.99
CA TYR A 81 -3.08 14.81 2.23
C TYR A 81 -2.64 15.66 3.44
N GLN A 82 -1.90 16.75 3.20
CA GLN A 82 -1.50 17.67 4.26
C GLN A 82 -2.70 18.32 4.98
N ASP A 83 -3.83 18.46 4.30
CA ASP A 83 -5.03 19.11 4.82
C ASP A 83 -5.97 18.12 5.54
N GLU A 84 -5.65 16.84 5.51
CA GLU A 84 -6.45 15.79 6.16
C GLU A 84 -5.91 15.47 7.55
N SER A 85 -6.79 15.06 8.49
CA SER A 85 -6.34 14.72 9.82
C SER A 85 -5.50 13.44 9.83
N TRP A 86 -4.45 13.41 10.65
CA TRP A 86 -3.61 12.22 10.79
C TRP A 86 -4.42 11.00 11.25
N ASP A 87 -5.31 11.19 12.23
CA ASP A 87 -6.15 10.10 12.74
C ASP A 87 -7.05 9.51 11.64
N ALA A 88 -7.62 10.35 10.78
CA ALA A 88 -8.42 9.88 9.65
C ALA A 88 -7.58 9.08 8.64
N LEU A 89 -6.37 9.55 8.34
CA LEU A 89 -5.45 8.86 7.44
C LEU A 89 -5.01 7.50 8.00
N VAL A 90 -4.67 7.45 9.29
CA VAL A 90 -4.31 6.19 9.96
C VAL A 90 -5.47 5.20 9.95
N ALA A 91 -6.69 5.67 10.22
CA ALA A 91 -7.89 4.82 10.19
C ALA A 91 -8.14 4.24 8.79
N LEU A 92 -8.05 5.08 7.75
CA LEU A 92 -8.23 4.63 6.36
C LEU A 92 -7.14 3.62 5.96
N TRP A 93 -5.87 3.94 6.26
CA TRP A 93 -4.75 3.04 6.02
C TRP A 93 -4.96 1.68 6.69
N GLN A 94 -5.31 1.68 7.96
CA GLN A 94 -5.54 0.46 8.75
C GLN A 94 -6.64 -0.40 8.13
N HIS A 95 -7.83 0.17 7.93
CA HIS A 95 -8.99 -0.60 7.45
C HIS A 95 -8.77 -1.09 6.02
N TYR A 96 -8.15 -0.28 5.17
CA TYR A 96 -7.86 -0.69 3.80
C TYR A 96 -6.89 -1.86 3.76
N ASN A 97 -5.80 -1.79 4.51
CA ASN A 97 -4.80 -2.87 4.55
C ASN A 97 -5.34 -4.15 5.21
N ARG A 98 -6.20 -4.03 6.23
CA ARG A 98 -6.93 -5.19 6.79
C ARG A 98 -7.78 -5.88 5.73
N HIS A 99 -8.44 -5.10 4.89
CA HIS A 99 -9.21 -5.66 3.78
C HIS A 99 -8.31 -6.34 2.75
N LEU A 100 -7.18 -5.72 2.39
CA LEU A 100 -6.23 -6.34 1.47
C LEU A 100 -5.67 -7.66 2.02
N LEU A 101 -5.34 -7.70 3.30
CA LEU A 101 -4.91 -8.94 3.95
C LEU A 101 -5.98 -10.03 3.83
N HIS A 102 -7.24 -9.67 4.05
CA HIS A 102 -8.37 -10.57 3.87
C HIS A 102 -8.46 -11.10 2.43
N VAL A 103 -8.34 -10.22 1.44
CA VAL A 103 -8.38 -10.57 0.01
C VAL A 103 -7.22 -11.50 -0.34
N MET A 104 -5.99 -11.14 0.05
CA MET A 104 -4.79 -11.91 -0.27
C MET A 104 -4.84 -13.31 0.33
N ALA A 105 -5.36 -13.46 1.54
CA ALA A 105 -5.47 -14.75 2.23
C ALA A 105 -6.42 -15.72 1.53
N ARG A 106 -7.29 -15.23 0.65
CA ARG A 106 -8.32 -16.03 -0.03
C ARG A 106 -8.10 -16.22 -1.52
N VAL A 107 -6.95 -15.77 -2.03
CA VAL A 107 -6.61 -16.04 -3.44
C VAL A 107 -6.36 -17.54 -3.59
N PRO A 108 -7.09 -18.22 -4.50
CA PRO A 108 -6.85 -19.64 -4.76
C PRO A 108 -5.42 -19.90 -5.23
N GLY A 109 -4.83 -21.01 -4.78
CA GLY A 109 -3.45 -21.35 -5.08
C GLY A 109 -3.14 -21.44 -6.57
N ASP A 110 -4.10 -21.89 -7.38
CA ASP A 110 -3.97 -21.98 -8.84
C ASP A 110 -3.97 -20.63 -9.54
N GLN A 111 -4.35 -19.55 -8.86
CA GLN A 111 -4.34 -18.20 -9.41
C GLN A 111 -3.06 -17.41 -9.05
N LEU A 112 -2.24 -17.92 -8.16
CA LEU A 112 -1.00 -17.24 -7.75
C LEU A 112 -0.02 -17.04 -8.91
N SER A 113 -0.03 -17.93 -9.90
CA SER A 113 0.80 -17.83 -11.11
C SER A 113 0.19 -16.98 -12.23
N ARG A 114 -0.96 -16.34 -11.99
CA ARG A 114 -1.64 -15.51 -13.00
C ARG A 114 -0.69 -14.42 -13.50
N ARG A 115 -0.60 -14.29 -14.83
CA ARG A 115 0.25 -13.32 -15.49
C ARG A 115 -0.31 -11.91 -15.31
N CYS A 116 0.56 -10.98 -14.88
CA CYS A 116 0.21 -9.58 -14.65
C CYS A 116 1.21 -8.68 -15.37
N VAL A 117 0.70 -7.76 -16.18
CA VAL A 117 1.48 -6.75 -16.90
C VAL A 117 1.04 -5.38 -16.37
N ILE A 118 1.93 -4.69 -15.68
CA ILE A 118 1.64 -3.38 -15.09
C ILE A 118 2.40 -2.32 -15.89
N GLY A 119 1.67 -1.44 -16.57
CA GLY A 119 2.27 -0.41 -17.41
C GLY A 119 3.21 -1.03 -18.46
N ASP A 120 4.40 -0.49 -18.56
CA ASP A 120 5.44 -0.94 -19.49
C ASP A 120 6.42 -1.95 -18.88
N ASN A 121 6.16 -2.42 -17.67
CA ASN A 121 7.04 -3.36 -16.98
C ASN A 121 6.92 -4.76 -17.58
N ASP A 122 7.97 -5.57 -17.36
CA ASP A 122 7.95 -6.98 -17.71
C ASP A 122 6.83 -7.72 -16.95
N PRO A 123 6.24 -8.77 -17.55
CA PRO A 123 5.23 -9.56 -16.88
C PRO A 123 5.73 -10.18 -15.59
N VAL A 124 4.88 -10.18 -14.57
CA VAL A 124 5.12 -10.82 -13.28
C VAL A 124 3.91 -11.68 -12.90
N THR A 125 4.00 -12.44 -11.83
CA THR A 125 2.88 -13.22 -11.32
C THR A 125 2.06 -12.42 -10.30
N LEU A 126 0.82 -12.83 -10.08
CA LEU A 126 0.00 -12.27 -9.02
C LEU A 126 0.67 -12.44 -7.64
N GLU A 127 1.27 -13.62 -7.39
CA GLU A 127 2.04 -13.86 -6.17
C GLU A 127 3.15 -12.83 -5.99
N PHE A 128 3.90 -12.54 -7.05
CA PHE A 128 4.95 -11.51 -7.01
C PHE A 128 4.39 -10.15 -6.63
N LEU A 129 3.27 -9.73 -7.25
CA LEU A 129 2.63 -8.44 -6.94
C LEU A 129 2.23 -8.34 -5.47
N MET A 130 1.69 -9.40 -4.90
CA MET A 130 1.27 -9.42 -3.50
C MET A 130 2.47 -9.37 -2.54
N LYS A 131 3.53 -10.11 -2.84
CA LYS A 131 4.76 -10.07 -2.05
C LYS A 131 5.45 -8.71 -2.14
N ASP A 132 5.55 -8.17 -3.34
CA ASP A 132 6.15 -6.86 -3.59
C ASP A 132 5.38 -5.73 -2.88
N TYR A 133 4.05 -5.84 -2.84
CA TYR A 133 3.20 -4.90 -2.10
C TYR A 133 3.61 -4.81 -0.61
N VAL A 134 3.84 -5.95 0.04
CA VAL A 134 4.24 -5.98 1.45
C VAL A 134 5.65 -5.41 1.65
N VAL A 135 6.58 -5.73 0.76
CA VAL A 135 7.95 -5.15 0.79
C VAL A 135 7.91 -3.63 0.67
N HIS A 136 7.16 -3.11 -0.30
CA HIS A 136 6.98 -1.67 -0.52
C HIS A 136 6.34 -0.98 0.69
N LEU A 137 5.30 -1.59 1.25
CA LEU A 137 4.64 -1.09 2.46
C LEU A 137 5.64 -0.94 3.61
N LYS A 138 6.42 -1.96 3.87
CA LYS A 138 7.41 -1.96 4.97
C LYS A 138 8.48 -0.88 4.75
N HIS A 139 8.96 -0.74 3.53
CA HIS A 139 9.95 0.29 3.18
C HIS A 139 9.46 1.70 3.51
N HIS A 140 8.23 2.03 3.12
CA HIS A 140 7.67 3.36 3.41
C HIS A 140 7.26 3.55 4.87
N LEU A 141 6.83 2.50 5.57
CA LEU A 141 6.60 2.57 7.01
C LEU A 141 7.88 2.92 7.77
N GLU A 142 9.03 2.41 7.36
CA GLU A 142 10.32 2.78 7.94
C GLU A 142 10.62 4.27 7.77
N GLN A 143 10.24 4.87 6.64
CA GLN A 143 10.40 6.30 6.41
C GLN A 143 9.54 7.13 7.39
N ILE A 144 8.36 6.65 7.74
CA ILE A 144 7.47 7.33 8.69
C ILE A 144 7.95 7.15 10.13
N LEU A 145 8.32 5.93 10.49
CA LEU A 145 8.58 5.54 11.88
C LEU A 145 10.05 5.72 12.30
N GLY A 146 10.94 5.89 11.36
CA GLY A 146 12.36 6.08 11.60
C GLY A 146 13.07 4.78 11.79
#